data_008e026645109e3816f0ee83cbe50436
#
_entry.id   008e026645109e3816f0ee83cbe50436
#
_cell.length_a   1.000
_cell.length_b   1.000
_cell.length_c   1.000
_cell.angle_alpha   90.00
_cell.angle_beta   90.00
_cell.angle_gamma   90.00
#
_symmetry.space_group_name_H-M   'P 1'
#
loop_
_entity.id
_entity.type
_entity.pdbx_description
1 polymer ?
#
loop_
_entity_poly.entity_id
_entity_poly.type
_entity_poly.pdbx_seq_one_letter_code
_entity_poly.pdbx_strand_id
1 'polypeptide(L)'
;MRSKHRRLLAIAVDDQRLSYVSMAARWKRWRQESPGGNLPAAQVLPSGGVGALGELLRRIPVQKMRRLCVGLPRRLFFLRDVPLPPMLLEDAYQVVHNGLSLYCHLPLDSIYADVRIRRCADKSLEALVLYAPKEAIHAVLHELSETGHREELYALFPVSLGWGAWLHRAGVDLPAGLVMDGETEKEVVVTTSDGRLRSFLLDTHDLSVSRFFEESVSLIGGIAVPRERLFRESEVASALSVKNPPWSLPWPWDNAAALVAAAVLDGTYDFCPDGRAPRMHLFHPAKVVVPLAAALAGAALFLSWQGSVRHAALQDKIRQARERIRVLEGRLIPMEKSREEIRRLQTLVAGASGFMERRPRFYSFLNDIAQRVPSGTWLSQFNYQEKQFVVQCVTPDALKAIEAFRKSPFVESAQVRGSVTRRSDGYETFALAIELK
;
A
#
# COMPACT_ATOMS: atom_id res chain seq x y z
N MET A 1 -10.45 2.42 -7.30
CA MET A 1 -10.79 3.75 -7.88
C MET A 1 -9.67 4.18 -8.81
N ARG A 2 -9.95 4.46 -10.09
CA ARG A 2 -8.95 5.01 -11.01
C ARG A 2 -8.69 6.47 -10.61
N SER A 3 -7.47 6.80 -10.23
CA SER A 3 -7.06 8.17 -9.93
C SER A 3 -7.43 9.08 -11.10
N LYS A 4 -8.38 9.99 -10.89
CA LYS A 4 -8.78 11.01 -11.89
C LYS A 4 -7.64 11.99 -12.21
N HIS A 5 -6.69 12.13 -11.28
CA HIS A 5 -5.56 13.05 -11.43
C HIS A 5 -4.38 12.31 -12.05
N ARG A 6 -4.04 12.68 -13.26
CA ARG A 6 -2.93 12.10 -14.00
C ARG A 6 -1.69 13.00 -14.08
N ARG A 7 -1.75 14.19 -13.52
CA ARG A 7 -0.67 15.19 -13.53
C ARG A 7 -0.42 15.73 -12.14
N LEU A 8 0.84 15.98 -11.85
CA LEU A 8 1.33 16.56 -10.63
C LEU A 8 2.27 17.71 -11.01
N LEU A 9 2.06 18.88 -10.44
CA LEU A 9 3.00 19.98 -10.45
C LEU A 9 3.50 20.17 -9.03
N ALA A 10 4.76 19.88 -8.78
CA ALA A 10 5.43 20.14 -7.53
C ALA A 10 6.29 21.39 -7.65
N ILE A 11 6.15 22.27 -6.68
CA ILE A 11 6.92 23.53 -6.59
C ILE A 11 7.56 23.55 -5.20
N ALA A 12 8.83 23.80 -5.13
CA ALA A 12 9.53 24.10 -3.89
C ALA A 12 9.96 25.57 -3.90
N VAL A 13 9.58 26.27 -2.86
CA VAL A 13 9.96 27.65 -2.61
C VAL A 13 10.97 27.62 -1.47
N ASP A 14 12.18 28.06 -1.73
CA ASP A 14 13.23 28.25 -0.75
C ASP A 14 13.63 29.73 -0.71
N ASP A 15 14.42 30.12 0.29
CA ASP A 15 14.85 31.51 0.46
C ASP A 15 15.67 32.03 -0.72
N GLN A 16 16.42 31.14 -1.34
CA GLN A 16 17.33 31.48 -2.41
C GLN A 16 16.87 31.08 -3.81
N ARG A 17 15.87 30.19 -3.93
CA ARG A 17 15.42 29.69 -5.24
C ARG A 17 14.01 29.14 -5.19
N LEU A 18 13.37 29.24 -6.32
CA LEU A 18 12.12 28.55 -6.60
C LEU A 18 12.41 27.46 -7.63
N SER A 19 12.03 26.24 -7.31
CA SER A 19 12.19 25.10 -8.20
C SER A 19 10.84 24.47 -8.49
N TYR A 20 10.69 23.87 -9.65
CA TYR A 20 9.46 23.14 -10.01
C TYR A 20 9.74 21.90 -10.83
N VAL A 21 8.83 20.94 -10.74
CA VAL A 21 8.84 19.71 -11.54
C VAL A 21 7.40 19.32 -11.93
N SER A 22 7.20 18.95 -13.18
CA SER A 22 5.91 18.47 -13.68
C SER A 22 6.00 16.96 -13.96
N MET A 23 5.02 16.22 -13.46
CA MET A 23 4.94 14.77 -13.58
C MET A 23 3.60 14.36 -14.18
N ALA A 24 3.61 13.35 -15.04
CA ALA A 24 2.41 12.72 -15.55
C ALA A 24 2.39 11.22 -15.25
N ALA A 25 1.23 10.71 -14.89
CA ALA A 25 1.01 9.28 -14.72
C ALA A 25 0.61 8.63 -16.03
N ARG A 26 1.38 7.64 -16.48
CA ARG A 26 1.04 6.78 -17.61
C ARG A 26 1.09 5.32 -17.14
N TRP A 27 -0.04 4.59 -17.24
CA TRP A 27 -0.11 3.17 -16.90
C TRP A 27 0.42 2.83 -15.49
N LYS A 28 -0.03 3.59 -14.48
CA LYS A 28 0.40 3.47 -13.05
C LYS A 28 1.88 3.85 -12.77
N ARG A 29 2.60 4.37 -13.75
CA ARG A 29 3.98 4.88 -13.58
C ARG A 29 3.97 6.39 -13.74
N TRP A 30 4.65 7.07 -12.83
CA TRP A 30 4.89 8.50 -12.91
C TRP A 30 6.17 8.74 -13.70
N ARG A 31 6.12 9.70 -14.60
CA ARG A 31 7.29 10.15 -15.38
C ARG A 31 7.29 11.67 -15.41
N GLN A 32 8.48 12.26 -15.41
CA GLN A 32 8.64 13.68 -15.61
C GLN A 32 8.13 14.06 -17.00
N GLU A 33 7.28 15.11 -17.06
CA GLU A 33 6.63 15.55 -18.31
C GLU A 33 7.47 16.62 -19.02
N SER A 34 8.14 17.46 -18.21
CA SER A 34 9.05 18.48 -18.72
C SER A 34 10.28 18.57 -17.79
N PRO A 35 11.45 18.99 -18.31
CA PRO A 35 12.58 19.30 -17.46
C PRO A 35 12.14 20.33 -16.44
N GLY A 36 12.35 20.05 -15.15
CA GLY A 36 12.13 21.02 -14.09
C GLY A 36 13.03 22.25 -14.29
N GLY A 37 12.65 23.35 -13.70
CA GLY A 37 13.41 24.59 -13.76
C GLY A 37 13.69 25.14 -12.37
N ASN A 38 14.74 25.92 -12.27
CA ASN A 38 15.07 26.72 -11.10
C ASN A 38 15.02 28.19 -11.50
N LEU A 39 14.35 29.01 -10.69
CA LEU A 39 14.37 30.45 -10.82
C LEU A 39 15.28 31.04 -9.74
N PRO A 40 16.19 31.98 -10.08
CA PRO A 40 17.16 32.52 -9.13
C PRO A 40 16.53 33.37 -8.05
N ALA A 41 17.13 33.40 -6.88
CA ALA A 41 16.69 34.05 -5.66
C ALA A 41 16.39 35.54 -5.76
N ALA A 42 17.13 36.27 -6.54
CA ALA A 42 16.92 37.71 -6.71
C ALA A 42 15.52 38.06 -7.24
N GLN A 43 14.79 37.11 -7.78
CA GLN A 43 13.42 37.23 -8.25
C GLN A 43 12.40 36.67 -7.25
N VAL A 44 12.86 36.03 -6.15
CA VAL A 44 12.01 35.28 -5.23
C VAL A 44 11.66 36.07 -3.96
N LEU A 45 12.52 37.01 -3.52
CA LEU A 45 12.29 37.72 -2.27
C LEU A 45 12.75 39.20 -2.32
N PRO A 46 11.92 40.14 -1.92
CA PRO A 46 12.24 40.92 -0.74
C PRO A 46 11.22 40.85 0.37
N SER A 47 10.16 40.12 0.24
CA SER A 47 9.16 39.92 1.29
C SER A 47 8.43 38.60 1.14
N GLY A 48 9.26 37.55 0.96
CA GLY A 48 8.84 36.18 0.87
C GLY A 48 8.53 35.77 -0.57
N GLY A 49 9.21 34.81 -1.10
CA GLY A 49 9.10 34.03 -2.32
C GLY A 49 7.79 33.91 -3.10
N VAL A 50 6.80 34.59 -2.64
CA VAL A 50 5.42 34.62 -3.09
C VAL A 50 5.29 35.30 -4.44
N GLY A 51 6.01 36.36 -4.69
CA GLY A 51 5.94 37.06 -5.99
C GLY A 51 6.46 36.24 -7.15
N ALA A 52 7.57 35.49 -6.94
CA ALA A 52 8.11 34.60 -7.95
C ALA A 52 7.20 33.35 -8.16
N LEU A 53 6.54 32.87 -7.11
CA LEU A 53 5.53 31.82 -7.23
C LEU A 53 4.39 32.30 -8.14
N GLY A 54 3.86 33.50 -7.91
CA GLY A 54 2.83 34.09 -8.76
C GLY A 54 3.27 34.26 -10.21
N GLU A 55 4.51 34.70 -10.45
CA GLU A 55 5.05 34.83 -11.80
C GLU A 55 5.20 33.47 -12.50
N LEU A 56 5.69 32.46 -11.80
CA LEU A 56 5.73 31.10 -12.32
C LEU A 56 4.34 30.56 -12.67
N LEU A 57 3.39 30.74 -11.77
CA LEU A 57 2.03 30.23 -11.95
C LEU A 57 1.29 30.90 -13.09
N ARG A 58 1.49 32.21 -13.33
CA ARG A 58 0.94 32.89 -14.51
C ARG A 58 1.42 32.32 -15.84
N ARG A 59 2.60 31.73 -15.87
CA ARG A 59 3.16 31.06 -17.06
C ARG A 59 2.62 29.65 -17.28
N ILE A 60 2.03 29.06 -16.25
CA ILE A 60 1.56 27.68 -16.28
C ILE A 60 0.02 27.68 -16.40
N PRO A 61 -0.57 27.07 -17.42
CA PRO A 61 -2.03 27.07 -17.57
C PRO A 61 -2.71 26.23 -16.48
N VAL A 62 -3.85 26.72 -15.98
CA VAL A 62 -4.71 26.02 -15.03
C VAL A 62 -5.28 24.75 -15.66
N GLN A 63 -5.22 23.62 -14.94
CA GLN A 63 -5.67 22.32 -15.43
C GLN A 63 -6.54 21.59 -14.40
N LYS A 64 -7.82 21.39 -14.70
CA LYS A 64 -8.82 20.77 -13.79
C LYS A 64 -8.42 19.40 -13.17
N MET A 65 -7.49 18.68 -13.77
CA MET A 65 -7.09 17.34 -13.34
C MET A 65 -5.66 17.28 -12.81
N ARG A 66 -5.02 18.43 -12.58
CA ARG A 66 -3.68 18.52 -12.04
C ARG A 66 -3.74 18.64 -10.52
N ARG A 67 -2.78 18.04 -9.83
CA ARG A 67 -2.49 18.31 -8.43
C ARG A 67 -1.33 19.29 -8.33
N LEU A 68 -1.56 20.41 -7.72
CA LEU A 68 -0.52 21.37 -7.39
C LEU A 68 -0.06 21.07 -5.95
N CYS A 69 1.23 20.88 -5.77
CA CYS A 69 1.85 20.69 -4.47
C CYS A 69 2.93 21.74 -4.26
N VAL A 70 2.85 22.44 -3.16
CA VAL A 70 3.76 23.51 -2.82
C VAL A 70 4.53 23.14 -1.56
N GLY A 71 5.83 23.09 -1.68
CA GLY A 71 6.76 22.95 -0.56
C GLY A 71 7.30 24.32 -0.18
N LEU A 72 7.28 24.63 1.11
CA LEU A 72 7.78 25.88 1.67
C LEU A 72 8.93 25.61 2.66
N PRO A 73 9.71 26.64 3.05
CA PRO A 73 10.74 26.49 4.07
C PRO A 73 10.18 25.97 5.39
N ARG A 74 10.95 25.11 6.06
CA ARG A 74 10.55 24.44 7.31
C ARG A 74 10.23 25.43 8.43
N ARG A 75 10.92 26.54 8.52
CA ARG A 75 10.71 27.58 9.55
C ARG A 75 9.31 28.19 9.57
N LEU A 76 8.56 28.07 8.47
CA LEU A 76 7.16 28.56 8.41
C LEU A 76 6.18 27.61 9.08
N PHE A 77 6.63 26.43 9.52
CA PHE A 77 5.77 25.39 10.06
C PHE A 77 6.24 24.93 11.42
N PHE A 78 5.29 24.45 12.18
CA PHE A 78 5.50 23.72 13.41
C PHE A 78 5.03 22.28 13.24
N LEU A 79 5.81 21.35 13.75
CA LEU A 79 5.54 19.91 13.69
C LEU A 79 5.48 19.36 15.11
N ARG A 80 4.45 18.60 15.40
CA ARG A 80 4.29 17.91 16.68
C ARG A 80 3.91 16.47 16.43
N ASP A 81 4.68 15.57 17.03
CA ASP A 81 4.32 14.17 17.12
C ASP A 81 3.51 13.95 18.40
N VAL A 82 2.31 13.38 18.25
CA VAL A 82 1.40 13.09 19.37
C VAL A 82 1.20 11.59 19.43
N PRO A 83 1.78 10.90 20.44
CA PRO A 83 1.53 9.47 20.63
C PRO A 83 0.08 9.26 21.08
N LEU A 84 -0.57 8.27 20.49
CA LEU A 84 -1.96 7.92 20.77
C LEU A 84 -2.07 6.44 21.13
N PRO A 85 -2.95 6.08 22.06
CA PRO A 85 -3.23 4.69 22.35
C PRO A 85 -3.87 3.99 21.13
N PRO A 86 -3.89 2.65 21.09
CA PRO A 86 -4.60 1.90 20.08
C PRO A 86 -6.09 2.24 20.08
N MET A 87 -6.59 2.81 18.97
CA MET A 87 -7.99 3.16 18.77
C MET A 87 -8.33 3.14 17.27
N LEU A 88 -9.56 3.44 16.90
CA LEU A 88 -9.93 3.62 15.50
C LEU A 88 -9.28 4.91 14.96
N LEU A 89 -8.88 4.89 13.68
CA LEU A 89 -8.24 6.06 13.05
C LEU A 89 -9.14 7.30 13.06
N GLU A 90 -10.45 7.07 12.95
CA GLU A 90 -11.47 8.13 12.97
C GLU A 90 -11.54 8.80 14.35
N ASP A 91 -11.55 7.99 15.41
CA ASP A 91 -11.57 8.48 16.78
C ASP A 91 -10.27 9.21 17.10
N ALA A 92 -9.14 8.65 16.70
CA ALA A 92 -7.83 9.28 16.87
C ALA A 92 -7.77 10.66 16.20
N TYR A 93 -8.31 10.77 14.97
CA TYR A 93 -8.39 12.06 14.28
C TYR A 93 -9.25 13.06 15.08
N GLN A 94 -10.43 12.64 15.54
CA GLN A 94 -11.33 13.51 16.31
C GLN A 94 -10.70 13.95 17.65
N VAL A 95 -10.03 13.05 18.35
CA VAL A 95 -9.32 13.34 19.60
C VAL A 95 -8.25 14.42 19.38
N VAL A 96 -7.41 14.25 18.32
CA VAL A 96 -6.35 15.23 18.04
C VAL A 96 -6.92 16.52 17.52
N HIS A 97 -7.92 16.48 16.64
CA HIS A 97 -8.53 17.67 16.06
C HIS A 97 -9.24 18.52 17.13
N ASN A 98 -10.00 17.89 18.02
CA ASN A 98 -10.65 18.58 19.12
C ASN A 98 -9.67 19.08 20.20
N GLY A 99 -8.53 18.40 20.33
CA GLY A 99 -7.45 18.74 21.24
C GLY A 99 -6.34 19.61 20.64
N LEU A 100 -6.51 20.19 19.44
CA LEU A 100 -5.46 20.97 18.77
C LEU A 100 -4.87 22.09 19.63
N SER A 101 -5.69 22.73 20.46
CA SER A 101 -5.21 23.75 21.41
C SER A 101 -4.18 23.27 22.43
N LEU A 102 -4.13 21.97 22.70
CA LEU A 102 -3.15 21.34 23.61
C LEU A 102 -1.80 21.09 22.90
N TYR A 103 -1.81 21.01 21.59
CA TYR A 103 -0.64 20.66 20.79
C TYR A 103 -0.01 21.86 20.08
N CYS A 104 -0.79 22.90 19.87
CA CYS A 104 -0.34 24.13 19.22
C CYS A 104 -0.02 25.20 20.30
N HIS A 105 1.13 25.84 20.17
CA HIS A 105 1.51 26.94 21.10
C HIS A 105 0.95 28.30 20.66
N LEU A 106 0.34 28.36 19.48
CA LEU A 106 -0.31 29.56 18.96
C LEU A 106 -1.84 29.43 19.06
N PRO A 107 -2.57 30.54 19.17
CA PRO A 107 -4.02 30.54 19.14
C PRO A 107 -4.58 29.86 17.88
N LEU A 108 -5.61 29.03 18.01
CA LEU A 108 -6.17 28.28 16.88
C LEU A 108 -6.73 29.15 15.76
N ASP A 109 -7.25 30.35 16.11
CA ASP A 109 -7.76 31.33 15.15
C ASP A 109 -6.66 32.00 14.32
N SER A 110 -5.40 31.97 14.80
CA SER A 110 -4.24 32.53 14.12
C SER A 110 -3.45 31.55 13.26
N ILE A 111 -3.83 30.26 13.23
CA ILE A 111 -3.09 29.22 12.53
C ILE A 111 -3.96 28.49 11.50
N TYR A 112 -3.29 27.91 10.52
CA TYR A 112 -3.77 26.78 9.75
C TYR A 112 -3.13 25.50 10.29
N ALA A 113 -3.93 24.48 10.51
CA ALA A 113 -3.45 23.19 11.00
C ALA A 113 -4.00 22.03 10.17
N ASP A 114 -3.21 20.99 10.04
CA ASP A 114 -3.61 19.72 9.46
C ASP A 114 -3.04 18.57 10.29
N VAL A 115 -3.72 17.43 10.32
CA VAL A 115 -3.40 16.29 11.17
C VAL A 115 -3.29 15.04 10.32
N ARG A 116 -2.19 14.33 10.47
CA ARG A 116 -1.99 13.01 9.88
C ARG A 116 -1.88 11.96 10.95
N ILE A 117 -2.70 10.91 10.85
CA ILE A 117 -2.62 9.78 11.76
C ILE A 117 -2.01 8.59 11.06
N ARG A 118 -1.09 7.96 11.72
CA ARG A 118 -0.35 6.82 11.27
C ARG A 118 -0.41 5.70 12.30
N ARG A 119 -0.47 4.47 11.82
CA ARG A 119 -0.36 3.28 12.66
C ARG A 119 1.11 2.85 12.75
N CYS A 120 1.58 2.66 13.96
CA CYS A 120 2.90 2.15 14.25
C CYS A 120 2.95 0.61 14.20
N ALA A 121 4.15 0.04 14.18
CA ALA A 121 4.35 -1.41 14.12
C ALA A 121 3.78 -2.16 15.35
N ASP A 122 3.80 -1.53 16.51
CA ASP A 122 3.24 -2.01 17.79
C ASP A 122 1.71 -1.84 17.92
N LYS A 123 1.04 -1.47 16.81
CA LYS A 123 -0.39 -1.14 16.73
C LYS A 123 -0.81 0.15 17.45
N SER A 124 0.09 0.85 18.12
CA SER A 124 -0.17 2.21 18.59
C SER A 124 -0.42 3.16 17.43
N LEU A 125 -0.95 4.32 17.70
CA LEU A 125 -1.15 5.37 16.73
C LEU A 125 -0.23 6.55 17.05
N GLU A 126 0.15 7.27 16.02
CA GLU A 126 0.88 8.51 16.13
C GLU A 126 0.21 9.54 15.23
N ALA A 127 -0.06 10.71 15.78
CA ALA A 127 -0.55 11.83 15.00
C ALA A 127 0.60 12.81 14.77
N LEU A 128 0.84 13.14 13.50
CA LEU A 128 1.68 14.27 13.14
C LEU A 128 0.78 15.48 12.93
N VAL A 129 0.90 16.47 13.79
CA VAL A 129 0.22 17.76 13.71
C VAL A 129 1.16 18.74 13.03
N LEU A 130 0.76 19.19 11.85
CA LEU A 130 1.44 20.25 11.10
C LEU A 130 0.62 21.51 11.21
N TYR A 131 1.21 22.62 11.66
CA TYR A 131 0.53 23.91 11.70
C TYR A 131 1.46 25.04 11.35
N ALA A 132 0.89 26.12 10.84
CA ALA A 132 1.61 27.32 10.46
C ALA A 132 0.79 28.57 10.78
N PRO A 133 1.43 29.71 11.10
CA PRO A 133 0.73 30.99 11.22
C PRO A 133 -0.01 31.34 9.93
N LYS A 134 -1.24 31.84 10.05
CA LYS A 134 -2.03 32.24 8.89
C LYS A 134 -1.29 33.27 8.04
N GLU A 135 -0.61 34.21 8.66
CA GLU A 135 0.16 35.27 7.98
C GLU A 135 1.22 34.67 7.05
N ALA A 136 1.96 33.64 7.51
CA ALA A 136 3.00 32.99 6.72
C ALA A 136 2.46 32.28 5.47
N ILE A 137 1.27 31.71 5.58
CA ILE A 137 0.65 30.91 4.51
C ILE A 137 -0.29 31.76 3.63
N HIS A 138 -0.89 32.81 4.20
CA HIS A 138 -1.91 33.60 3.52
C HIS A 138 -1.40 34.24 2.22
N ALA A 139 -0.16 34.71 2.21
CA ALA A 139 0.45 35.28 1.02
C ALA A 139 0.55 34.26 -0.13
N VAL A 140 0.93 33.03 0.17
CA VAL A 140 1.00 31.92 -0.81
C VAL A 140 -0.41 31.59 -1.32
N LEU A 141 -1.38 31.48 -0.42
CA LEU A 141 -2.76 31.17 -0.78
C LEU A 141 -3.41 32.27 -1.61
N HIS A 142 -3.05 33.54 -1.34
CA HIS A 142 -3.50 34.67 -2.11
C HIS A 142 -2.97 34.64 -3.55
N GLU A 143 -1.67 34.41 -3.76
CA GLU A 143 -1.08 34.26 -5.10
C GLU A 143 -1.70 33.09 -5.88
N LEU A 144 -1.96 31.99 -5.21
CA LEU A 144 -2.66 30.84 -5.82
C LEU A 144 -4.08 31.21 -6.25
N SER A 145 -4.75 32.07 -5.50
CA SER A 145 -6.09 32.57 -5.83
C SER A 145 -6.06 33.51 -7.00
N GLU A 146 -5.17 34.50 -6.97
CA GLU A 146 -4.99 35.49 -8.03
C GLU A 146 -4.61 34.85 -9.39
N THR A 147 -3.83 33.78 -9.33
CA THR A 147 -3.44 33.05 -10.54
C THR A 147 -4.43 31.95 -10.96
N GLY A 148 -5.53 31.77 -10.21
CA GLY A 148 -6.55 30.75 -10.47
C GLY A 148 -6.15 29.31 -10.15
N HIS A 149 -4.99 29.09 -9.51
CA HIS A 149 -4.49 27.75 -9.17
C HIS A 149 -4.95 27.23 -7.80
N ARG A 150 -5.76 28.00 -7.07
CA ARG A 150 -6.23 27.64 -5.73
C ARG A 150 -6.97 26.30 -5.68
N GLU A 151 -7.77 26.01 -6.70
CA GLU A 151 -8.53 24.77 -6.79
C GLU A 151 -7.66 23.55 -7.12
N GLU A 152 -6.49 23.77 -7.71
CA GLU A 152 -5.51 22.71 -8.00
C GLU A 152 -4.68 22.34 -6.78
N LEU A 153 -4.61 23.22 -5.76
CA LEU A 153 -3.80 22.99 -4.56
C LEU A 153 -4.23 21.68 -3.90
N TYR A 154 -3.29 20.75 -3.86
CA TYR A 154 -3.47 19.43 -3.28
C TYR A 154 -2.73 19.29 -1.95
N ALA A 155 -1.50 19.78 -1.87
CA ALA A 155 -0.67 19.70 -0.68
C ALA A 155 0.16 20.96 -0.52
N LEU A 156 0.37 21.37 0.74
CA LEU A 156 1.21 22.47 1.15
C LEU A 156 1.90 22.09 2.46
N PHE A 157 3.23 21.94 2.44
CA PHE A 157 3.98 21.42 3.57
C PHE A 157 5.47 21.80 3.49
N PRO A 158 6.26 21.58 4.54
CA PRO A 158 7.70 21.80 4.51
C PRO A 158 8.40 20.91 3.47
N VAL A 159 9.26 21.50 2.64
CA VAL A 159 10.03 20.77 1.61
C VAL A 159 10.81 19.60 2.21
N SER A 160 11.37 19.80 3.39
CA SER A 160 12.19 18.82 4.11
C SER A 160 11.46 17.51 4.43
N LEU A 161 10.13 17.54 4.59
CA LEU A 161 9.36 16.30 4.77
C LEU A 161 9.48 15.34 3.58
N GLY A 162 9.82 15.86 2.40
CA GLY A 162 10.04 15.04 1.22
C GLY A 162 11.27 14.14 1.30
N TRP A 163 12.25 14.49 2.13
CA TRP A 163 13.45 13.67 2.31
C TRP A 163 13.13 12.27 2.81
N GLY A 164 12.18 12.12 3.74
CA GLY A 164 11.80 10.80 4.24
C GLY A 164 11.30 9.88 3.12
N ALA A 165 10.40 10.36 2.28
CA ALA A 165 9.88 9.62 1.14
C ALA A 165 10.96 9.32 0.10
N TRP A 166 11.84 10.30 -0.15
CA TRP A 166 12.91 10.15 -1.11
C TRP A 166 13.97 9.13 -0.66
N LEU A 167 14.45 9.22 0.58
CA LEU A 167 15.45 8.30 1.15
C LEU A 167 14.91 6.87 1.21
N HIS A 168 13.68 6.69 1.68
CA HIS A 168 13.02 5.38 1.73
C HIS A 168 12.97 4.74 0.33
N ARG A 169 12.58 5.51 -0.67
CA ARG A 169 12.44 5.02 -2.05
C ARG A 169 13.78 4.83 -2.77
N ALA A 170 14.79 5.60 -2.39
CA ALA A 170 16.16 5.45 -2.86
C ALA A 170 16.83 4.17 -2.33
N GLY A 171 16.20 3.49 -1.38
CA GLY A 171 16.72 2.26 -0.78
C GLY A 171 17.84 2.54 0.24
N VAL A 172 17.83 3.73 0.84
CA VAL A 172 18.78 4.07 1.91
C VAL A 172 18.41 3.30 3.18
N ASP A 173 19.40 2.68 3.79
CA ASP A 173 19.21 1.98 5.05
C ASP A 173 18.78 2.94 6.16
N LEU A 174 17.66 2.66 6.78
CA LEU A 174 17.13 3.45 7.89
C LEU A 174 17.50 2.83 9.25
N PRO A 175 17.67 3.62 10.32
CA PRO A 175 17.47 5.07 10.39
C PRO A 175 18.60 5.86 9.72
N ALA A 176 18.25 7.01 9.14
CA ALA A 176 19.17 7.94 8.53
C ALA A 176 18.82 9.38 8.93
N GLY A 177 19.82 10.24 9.04
CA GLY A 177 19.66 11.65 9.33
C GLY A 177 20.27 12.52 8.25
N LEU A 178 19.68 13.68 8.01
CA LEU A 178 20.16 14.70 7.09
C LEU A 178 20.22 16.04 7.79
N VAL A 179 21.33 16.71 7.68
CA VAL A 179 21.52 18.07 8.18
C VAL A 179 21.52 19.03 6.99
N MET A 180 20.59 19.95 7.01
CA MET A 180 20.47 21.02 6.01
C MET A 180 20.92 22.33 6.62
N ASP A 181 21.86 22.97 5.97
CA ASP A 181 22.44 24.24 6.42
C ASP A 181 21.65 25.41 5.82
N GLY A 182 20.82 26.07 6.64
CA GLY A 182 20.20 27.34 6.31
C GLY A 182 21.08 28.52 6.71
N GLU A 183 20.72 29.72 6.29
CA GLU A 183 21.50 30.96 6.61
C GLU A 183 21.45 31.29 8.11
N THR A 184 20.30 31.15 8.74
CA THR A 184 20.06 31.51 10.15
C THR A 184 19.78 30.33 11.05
N GLU A 185 19.29 29.24 10.48
CA GLU A 185 18.86 28.05 11.21
C GLU A 185 19.35 26.80 10.47
N LYS A 186 19.61 25.75 11.23
CA LYS A 186 19.91 24.44 10.66
C LYS A 186 18.72 23.50 10.90
N GLU A 187 18.36 22.81 9.88
CA GLU A 187 17.33 21.78 9.99
C GLU A 187 17.97 20.39 10.03
N VAL A 188 17.57 19.58 10.99
CA VAL A 188 17.94 18.16 11.06
C VAL A 188 16.70 17.32 10.80
N VAL A 189 16.74 16.57 9.73
CA VAL A 189 15.70 15.61 9.37
C VAL A 189 16.17 14.21 9.68
N VAL A 190 15.43 13.48 10.49
CA VAL A 190 15.76 12.10 10.85
C VAL A 190 14.63 11.19 10.37
N THR A 191 14.98 10.15 9.63
CA THR A 191 14.08 9.09 9.23
C THR A 191 14.36 7.84 10.05
N THR A 192 13.36 7.34 10.74
CA THR A 192 13.47 6.14 11.58
C THR A 192 13.41 4.85 10.75
N SER A 193 13.75 3.70 11.37
CA SER A 193 13.69 2.39 10.74
C SER A 193 12.30 1.99 10.24
N ASP A 194 11.24 2.52 10.88
CA ASP A 194 9.84 2.32 10.46
C ASP A 194 9.36 3.40 9.48
N GLY A 195 10.28 4.21 8.95
CA GLY A 195 10.01 5.24 7.95
C GLY A 195 9.35 6.50 8.52
N ARG A 196 9.39 6.73 9.85
CA ARG A 196 8.96 8.00 10.44
C ARG A 196 9.98 9.07 10.11
N LEU A 197 9.47 10.26 9.88
CA LEU A 197 10.32 11.42 9.71
C LEU A 197 10.09 12.39 10.85
N ARG A 198 11.16 12.86 11.44
CA ARG A 198 11.18 13.96 12.41
C ARG A 198 12.07 15.07 11.88
N SER A 199 11.64 16.29 12.04
CA SER A 199 12.39 17.48 11.63
C SER A 199 12.53 18.41 12.82
N PHE A 200 13.75 18.86 13.06
CA PHE A 200 14.12 19.75 14.15
C PHE A 200 14.82 20.97 13.56
N LEU A 201 14.44 22.14 14.02
CA LEU A 201 15.17 23.37 13.74
C LEU A 201 16.13 23.66 14.89
N LEU A 202 17.35 23.96 14.57
CA LEU A 202 18.41 24.30 15.49
C LEU A 202 18.89 25.73 15.19
N ASP A 203 18.93 26.56 16.21
CA ASP A 203 19.50 27.88 16.12
C ASP A 203 21.03 27.75 15.94
N THR A 204 21.57 28.41 14.93
CA THR A 204 23.00 28.37 14.63
C THR A 204 23.83 29.10 15.67
N HIS A 205 23.22 29.98 16.48
CA HIS A 205 23.95 30.74 17.52
C HIS A 205 24.23 29.93 18.78
N ASP A 206 23.41 28.92 19.10
CA ASP A 206 23.51 28.18 20.37
C ASP A 206 24.30 26.86 20.30
N LEU A 207 24.55 26.33 19.11
CA LEU A 207 25.20 25.03 18.96
C LEU A 207 26.31 25.09 17.92
N SER A 208 27.57 24.92 18.37
CA SER A 208 28.62 24.59 17.41
C SER A 208 28.23 23.23 16.77
N VAL A 209 28.02 23.26 15.45
CA VAL A 209 27.55 22.10 14.68
C VAL A 209 28.46 20.90 14.82
N SER A 210 29.77 21.11 15.00
CA SER A 210 30.73 20.07 15.32
C SER A 210 30.37 19.31 16.60
N ARG A 211 29.94 20.02 17.65
CA ARG A 211 29.55 19.40 18.93
C ARG A 211 28.28 18.60 18.80
N PHE A 212 27.32 19.08 18.03
CA PHE A 212 26.11 18.35 17.69
C PHE A 212 26.40 17.02 16.97
N PHE A 213 27.30 17.03 16.01
CA PHE A 213 27.72 15.82 15.32
C PHE A 213 28.54 14.85 16.19
N GLU A 214 29.25 15.33 17.19
CA GLU A 214 30.09 14.50 18.06
C GLU A 214 29.33 13.91 19.27
N GLU A 215 28.42 14.67 19.86
CA GLU A 215 27.76 14.27 21.11
C GLU A 215 26.34 13.67 20.94
N SER A 216 25.68 13.90 19.82
CA SER A 216 24.22 13.76 19.78
C SER A 216 23.64 12.77 18.77
N VAL A 217 24.43 11.94 18.18
CA VAL A 217 23.88 10.86 17.33
C VAL A 217 22.90 9.98 18.10
N SER A 218 23.01 9.96 19.43
CA SER A 218 22.14 9.16 20.31
C SER A 218 20.86 9.86 20.78
N LEU A 219 20.65 11.16 20.52
CA LEU A 219 19.61 11.93 21.21
C LEU A 219 18.69 12.79 20.32
N ILE A 220 18.78 12.71 19.01
CA ILE A 220 17.88 13.48 18.15
C ILE A 220 16.45 12.97 18.29
N GLY A 221 15.68 13.62 19.18
CA GLY A 221 14.28 13.26 19.40
C GLY A 221 14.06 11.84 19.87
N GLY A 222 15.02 11.24 20.59
CA GLY A 222 14.95 9.86 21.06
C GLY A 222 15.18 8.80 19.97
N ILE A 223 15.78 9.19 18.86
CA ILE A 223 16.10 8.30 17.75
C ILE A 223 17.62 8.15 17.67
N ALA A 224 18.12 6.94 17.85
CA ALA A 224 19.55 6.65 17.62
C ALA A 224 19.80 6.54 16.12
N VAL A 225 20.54 7.52 15.56
CA VAL A 225 21.01 7.48 14.18
C VAL A 225 22.50 7.14 14.21
N PRO A 226 22.96 6.08 13.54
CA PRO A 226 24.36 5.78 13.40
C PRO A 226 25.11 6.94 12.71
N ARG A 227 26.32 7.26 13.18
CA ARG A 227 27.11 8.39 12.67
C ARG A 227 27.36 8.28 11.15
N GLU A 228 27.56 7.06 10.67
CA GLU A 228 27.79 6.75 9.26
C GLU A 228 26.55 7.00 8.38
N ARG A 229 25.39 7.18 9.01
CA ARG A 229 24.10 7.44 8.36
C ARG A 229 23.59 8.85 8.63
N LEU A 230 24.44 9.72 9.16
CA LEU A 230 24.15 11.13 9.31
C LEU A 230 24.89 11.91 8.22
N PHE A 231 24.14 12.43 7.26
CA PHE A 231 24.66 13.09 6.07
C PHE A 231 24.47 14.60 6.18
N ARG A 232 25.40 15.37 5.63
CA ARG A 232 25.15 16.78 5.31
C ARG A 232 24.54 16.88 3.92
N GLU A 233 23.72 17.88 3.68
CA GLU A 233 23.10 18.09 2.37
C GLU A 233 24.14 18.16 1.24
N SER A 234 25.28 18.83 1.48
CA SER A 234 26.40 18.91 0.54
C SER A 234 27.09 17.57 0.26
N GLU A 235 26.98 16.61 1.16
CA GLU A 235 27.64 15.30 1.09
C GLU A 235 26.73 14.20 0.58
N VAL A 236 25.40 14.43 0.59
CA VAL A 236 24.38 13.41 0.22
C VAL A 236 24.64 12.85 -1.17
N ALA A 237 25.00 13.70 -2.12
CA ALA A 237 25.27 13.28 -3.50
C ALA A 237 26.39 12.25 -3.61
N SER A 238 27.46 12.44 -2.83
CA SER A 238 28.64 11.54 -2.84
C SER A 238 28.45 10.34 -1.91
N ALA A 239 27.75 10.50 -0.80
CA ALA A 239 27.54 9.46 0.21
C ALA A 239 26.51 8.41 -0.20
N LEU A 240 25.49 8.81 -0.94
CA LEU A 240 24.46 7.90 -1.42
C LEU A 240 24.86 7.31 -2.76
N SER A 241 25.24 6.03 -2.77
CA SER A 241 25.54 5.26 -3.99
C SER A 241 24.28 4.95 -4.83
N VAL A 242 23.33 5.87 -4.87
CA VAL A 242 22.07 5.70 -5.62
C VAL A 242 22.33 5.95 -7.10
N LYS A 243 22.21 4.92 -7.92
CA LYS A 243 22.47 5.00 -9.36
C LYS A 243 21.42 5.83 -10.12
N ASN A 244 20.17 5.76 -9.70
CA ASN A 244 19.07 6.45 -10.37
C ASN A 244 18.11 7.05 -9.33
N PRO A 245 17.65 8.30 -9.52
CA PRO A 245 16.69 8.91 -8.62
C PRO A 245 15.34 8.20 -8.68
N PRO A 246 14.60 8.13 -7.55
CA PRO A 246 13.25 7.55 -7.51
C PRO A 246 12.29 8.23 -8.49
N TRP A 247 11.38 7.47 -9.09
CA TRP A 247 10.36 7.94 -10.04
C TRP A 247 10.88 8.73 -11.25
N SER A 248 12.17 8.64 -11.58
CA SER A 248 12.82 9.49 -12.60
C SER A 248 12.71 10.99 -12.29
N LEU A 249 12.66 11.34 -11.02
CA LEU A 249 12.73 12.74 -10.56
C LEU A 249 14.15 13.29 -10.73
N PRO A 250 14.35 14.60 -10.85
CA PRO A 250 15.67 15.20 -10.72
C PRO A 250 16.25 14.93 -9.32
N TRP A 251 17.54 15.07 -9.18
CA TRP A 251 18.16 14.97 -7.87
C TRP A 251 17.73 16.14 -6.98
N PRO A 252 17.47 15.91 -5.66
CA PRO A 252 16.98 16.96 -4.76
C PRO A 252 17.92 18.18 -4.66
N TRP A 253 19.21 17.96 -4.71
CA TRP A 253 20.23 19.06 -4.68
C TRP A 253 20.25 19.88 -5.97
N ASP A 254 19.80 19.32 -7.09
CA ASP A 254 19.64 20.07 -8.33
C ASP A 254 18.28 20.76 -8.40
N ASN A 255 17.24 20.13 -7.82
CA ASN A 255 15.88 20.62 -7.87
C ASN A 255 15.07 20.18 -6.64
N ALA A 256 14.91 21.07 -5.67
CA ALA A 256 14.19 20.80 -4.42
C ALA A 256 12.72 20.39 -4.61
N ALA A 257 12.08 20.76 -5.75
CA ALA A 257 10.73 20.31 -6.06
C ALA A 257 10.63 18.78 -6.24
N ALA A 258 11.74 18.10 -6.45
CA ALA A 258 11.77 16.63 -6.45
C ALA A 258 11.37 16.05 -5.08
N LEU A 259 11.72 16.70 -3.98
CA LEU A 259 11.31 16.30 -2.64
C LEU A 259 9.80 16.44 -2.46
N VAL A 260 9.25 17.56 -2.91
CA VAL A 260 7.79 17.82 -2.86
C VAL A 260 7.04 16.76 -3.68
N ALA A 261 7.54 16.45 -4.87
CA ALA A 261 6.96 15.39 -5.71
C ALA A 261 7.07 14.02 -5.03
N ALA A 262 8.23 13.68 -4.47
CA ALA A 262 8.47 12.40 -3.78
C ALA A 262 7.49 12.19 -2.60
N ALA A 263 7.32 13.20 -1.76
CA ALA A 263 6.42 13.16 -0.62
C ALA A 263 4.98 12.82 -1.02
N VAL A 264 4.50 13.43 -2.10
CA VAL A 264 3.12 13.23 -2.59
C VAL A 264 2.98 11.92 -3.35
N LEU A 265 3.99 11.52 -4.13
CA LEU A 265 3.96 10.27 -4.89
C LEU A 265 4.05 9.03 -4.01
N ASP A 266 4.74 9.13 -2.90
CA ASP A 266 4.77 8.08 -1.87
C ASP A 266 3.44 7.98 -1.11
N GLY A 267 2.63 9.05 -1.12
CA GLY A 267 1.36 9.14 -0.44
C GLY A 267 1.48 9.31 1.09
N THR A 268 2.69 9.53 1.58
CA THR A 268 2.99 9.70 3.00
C THR A 268 2.59 11.09 3.49
N TYR A 269 2.77 12.11 2.65
CA TYR A 269 2.57 13.51 3.02
C TYR A 269 1.69 14.21 1.99
N ASP A 270 0.42 14.41 2.33
CA ASP A 270 -0.54 15.22 1.57
C ASP A 270 -1.15 16.32 2.46
N PHE A 271 -0.37 16.84 3.39
CA PHE A 271 -0.76 17.95 4.25
C PHE A 271 -1.18 19.17 3.45
N CYS A 272 -2.25 19.79 3.86
CA CYS A 272 -2.72 21.03 3.28
C CYS A 272 -3.29 21.95 4.38
N PRO A 273 -2.43 22.56 5.22
CA PRO A 273 -2.84 23.43 6.30
C PRO A 273 -3.32 24.78 5.72
N ASP A 274 -4.43 24.76 5.02
CA ASP A 274 -5.00 25.91 4.32
C ASP A 274 -6.42 26.26 4.81
N GLY A 275 -6.86 25.66 5.93
CA GLY A 275 -8.18 25.86 6.51
C GLY A 275 -9.32 25.16 5.76
N ARG A 276 -9.03 24.40 4.70
CA ARG A 276 -10.04 23.54 4.08
C ARG A 276 -10.34 22.35 5.00
N ALA A 277 -11.57 21.88 4.91
CA ALA A 277 -11.93 20.64 5.60
C ALA A 277 -10.93 19.51 5.23
N PRO A 278 -10.45 18.75 6.23
CA PRO A 278 -9.46 17.73 6.00
C PRO A 278 -9.91 16.81 4.88
N ARG A 279 -9.04 16.59 3.92
CA ARG A 279 -9.27 15.66 2.79
C ARG A 279 -9.18 14.20 3.21
N MET A 280 -9.15 13.91 4.50
CA MET A 280 -9.48 12.60 4.98
C MET A 280 -10.88 12.32 4.44
N HIS A 281 -10.94 11.70 3.28
CA HIS A 281 -12.08 10.87 2.99
C HIS A 281 -12.03 9.79 4.06
N LEU A 282 -12.56 10.13 5.22
CA LEU A 282 -13.04 9.16 6.18
C LEU A 282 -14.03 8.34 5.37
N PHE A 283 -13.50 7.32 4.76
CA PHE A 283 -14.31 6.28 4.20
C PHE A 283 -14.98 5.70 5.46
N HIS A 284 -16.14 6.22 5.79
CA HIS A 284 -17.04 5.52 6.70
C HIS A 284 -17.34 4.22 5.98
N PRO A 285 -16.64 3.13 6.28
CA PRO A 285 -16.93 1.86 5.63
C PRO A 285 -18.42 1.53 5.80
N ALA A 286 -19.05 1.98 6.88
CA ALA A 286 -20.46 1.90 7.10
C ALA A 286 -21.31 2.55 5.98
N LYS A 287 -20.91 3.70 5.41
CA LYS A 287 -21.68 4.35 4.32
C LYS A 287 -21.65 3.58 2.99
N VAL A 288 -20.69 2.68 2.80
CA VAL A 288 -20.59 1.84 1.60
C VAL A 288 -20.92 0.40 1.92
N VAL A 289 -20.44 -0.11 3.06
CA VAL A 289 -20.65 -1.51 3.48
C VAL A 289 -22.10 -1.74 3.87
N VAL A 290 -22.75 -0.81 4.57
CA VAL A 290 -24.17 -0.97 4.97
C VAL A 290 -25.10 -1.03 3.76
N PRO A 291 -25.08 -0.10 2.78
CA PRO A 291 -25.95 -0.24 1.61
C PRO A 291 -25.57 -1.42 0.72
N LEU A 292 -24.28 -1.77 0.62
CA LEU A 292 -23.84 -2.96 -0.11
C LEU A 292 -24.32 -4.24 0.58
N ALA A 293 -24.19 -4.34 1.91
CA ALA A 293 -24.68 -5.45 2.70
C ALA A 293 -26.22 -5.55 2.63
N ALA A 294 -26.92 -4.42 2.70
CA ALA A 294 -28.37 -4.36 2.54
C ALA A 294 -28.81 -4.81 1.12
N ALA A 295 -28.08 -4.39 0.08
CA ALA A 295 -28.35 -4.83 -1.29
C ALA A 295 -28.09 -6.34 -1.48
N LEU A 296 -27.00 -6.86 -0.91
CA LEU A 296 -26.69 -8.30 -0.93
C LEU A 296 -27.74 -9.11 -0.14
N ALA A 297 -28.13 -8.64 1.04
CA ALA A 297 -29.17 -9.27 1.84
C ALA A 297 -30.54 -9.25 1.10
N GLY A 298 -30.90 -8.13 0.47
CA GLY A 298 -32.10 -8.01 -0.35
C GLY A 298 -32.06 -8.96 -1.56
N ALA A 299 -30.93 -9.06 -2.24
CA ALA A 299 -30.75 -10.00 -3.34
C ALA A 299 -30.83 -11.47 -2.88
N ALA A 300 -30.23 -11.80 -1.73
CA ALA A 300 -30.32 -13.14 -1.14
C ALA A 300 -31.76 -13.50 -0.74
N LEU A 301 -32.48 -12.58 -0.13
CA LEU A 301 -33.91 -12.76 0.21
C LEU A 301 -34.76 -12.91 -1.05
N PHE A 302 -34.51 -12.12 -2.08
CA PHE A 302 -35.24 -12.23 -3.36
C PHE A 302 -34.97 -13.57 -4.04
N LEU A 303 -33.70 -14.01 -4.08
CA LEU A 303 -33.34 -15.33 -4.63
C LEU A 303 -33.94 -16.48 -3.81
N SER A 304 -33.97 -16.36 -2.47
CA SER A 304 -34.58 -17.33 -1.58
C SER A 304 -36.10 -17.39 -1.80
N TRP A 305 -36.74 -16.23 -1.92
CA TRP A 305 -38.20 -16.17 -2.23
C TRP A 305 -38.52 -16.77 -3.60
N GLN A 306 -37.71 -16.42 -4.63
CA GLN A 306 -37.87 -16.99 -5.97
C GLN A 306 -37.61 -18.51 -5.97
N GLY A 307 -36.63 -18.95 -5.16
CA GLY A 307 -36.37 -20.36 -4.90
C GLY A 307 -37.56 -21.08 -4.25
N SER A 308 -38.16 -20.48 -3.22
CA SER A 308 -39.32 -21.06 -2.51
C SER A 308 -40.56 -21.18 -3.41
N VAL A 309 -40.83 -20.15 -4.24
CA VAL A 309 -41.94 -20.20 -5.21
C VAL A 309 -41.71 -21.28 -6.27
N ARG A 310 -40.47 -21.40 -6.77
CA ARG A 310 -40.12 -22.48 -7.71
C ARG A 310 -40.20 -23.87 -7.05
N HIS A 311 -39.78 -23.96 -5.78
CA HIS A 311 -39.89 -25.21 -5.01
C HIS A 311 -41.33 -25.63 -4.79
N ALA A 312 -42.22 -24.70 -4.45
CA ALA A 312 -43.64 -24.97 -4.31
C ALA A 312 -44.24 -25.46 -5.62
N ALA A 313 -43.97 -24.77 -6.73
CA ALA A 313 -44.44 -25.18 -8.05
C ALA A 313 -43.88 -26.53 -8.51
N LEU A 314 -42.61 -26.85 -8.13
CA LEU A 314 -42.02 -28.17 -8.38
C LEU A 314 -42.64 -29.25 -7.51
N GLN A 315 -42.91 -28.95 -6.25
CA GLN A 315 -43.61 -29.89 -5.35
C GLN A 315 -45.01 -30.23 -5.84
N ASP A 316 -45.77 -29.24 -6.35
CA ASP A 316 -47.07 -29.49 -6.94
C ASP A 316 -46.97 -30.36 -8.21
N LYS A 317 -45.98 -30.09 -9.06
CA LYS A 317 -45.73 -30.97 -10.23
C LYS A 317 -45.33 -32.39 -9.83
N ILE A 318 -44.51 -32.52 -8.78
CA ILE A 318 -44.12 -33.84 -8.23
C ILE A 318 -45.34 -34.52 -7.63
N ARG A 319 -46.21 -33.80 -6.95
CA ARG A 319 -47.44 -34.35 -6.38
C ARG A 319 -48.37 -34.86 -7.49
N GLN A 320 -48.58 -34.06 -8.51
CA GLN A 320 -49.37 -34.48 -9.68
C GLN A 320 -48.73 -35.66 -10.44
N ALA A 321 -47.40 -35.65 -10.58
CA ALA A 321 -46.69 -36.76 -11.20
C ALA A 321 -46.82 -38.04 -10.35
N ARG A 322 -46.68 -37.93 -9.02
CA ARG A 322 -46.89 -39.08 -8.11
C ARG A 322 -48.29 -39.63 -8.14
N GLU A 323 -49.29 -38.77 -8.25
CA GLU A 323 -50.69 -39.23 -8.42
C GLU A 323 -50.90 -39.97 -9.75
N ARG A 324 -50.29 -39.42 -10.83
CA ARG A 324 -50.34 -40.12 -12.14
C ARG A 324 -49.59 -41.46 -12.11
N ILE A 325 -48.43 -41.51 -11.45
CA ILE A 325 -47.64 -42.73 -11.26
C ILE A 325 -48.48 -43.75 -10.46
N ARG A 326 -49.13 -43.32 -9.35
CA ARG A 326 -49.97 -44.19 -8.54
C ARG A 326 -51.15 -44.82 -9.31
N VAL A 327 -51.72 -44.01 -10.19
CA VAL A 327 -52.82 -44.49 -11.05
C VAL A 327 -52.30 -45.48 -12.12
N LEU A 328 -51.07 -45.25 -12.63
CA LEU A 328 -50.43 -46.13 -13.60
C LEU A 328 -49.88 -47.41 -12.96
N GLU A 329 -49.25 -47.29 -11.77
CA GLU A 329 -48.77 -48.46 -10.98
C GLU A 329 -49.92 -49.41 -10.60
N GLY A 330 -51.07 -48.82 -10.25
CA GLY A 330 -52.30 -49.63 -9.99
C GLY A 330 -52.75 -50.43 -11.20
N ARG A 331 -52.29 -50.12 -12.41
CA ARG A 331 -52.67 -50.86 -13.66
C ARG A 331 -51.60 -51.83 -14.16
N LEU A 332 -50.35 -51.76 -13.62
CA LEU A 332 -49.18 -52.51 -14.19
C LEU A 332 -48.50 -53.47 -13.21
N ILE A 333 -49.05 -53.66 -12.02
CA ILE A 333 -48.38 -54.24 -10.86
C ILE A 333 -47.94 -55.71 -10.94
N PRO A 334 -48.39 -56.63 -11.77
CA PRO A 334 -47.89 -57.99 -11.59
C PRO A 334 -46.63 -58.38 -12.38
N MET A 335 -46.24 -57.65 -13.42
CA MET A 335 -45.16 -58.12 -14.31
C MET A 335 -43.80 -57.43 -14.21
N GLU A 336 -43.73 -56.24 -13.64
CA GLU A 336 -42.46 -55.48 -13.63
C GLU A 336 -41.57 -55.70 -12.40
N LYS A 337 -42.12 -56.10 -11.26
CA LYS A 337 -41.34 -56.28 -10.02
C LYS A 337 -40.17 -57.26 -10.17
N SER A 338 -40.37 -58.35 -10.88
CA SER A 338 -39.30 -59.33 -11.01
C SER A 338 -38.22 -58.95 -12.02
N ARG A 339 -38.53 -58.14 -13.02
CA ARG A 339 -37.53 -57.65 -14.00
C ARG A 339 -36.62 -56.55 -13.46
N GLU A 340 -37.16 -55.72 -12.61
CA GLU A 340 -36.43 -54.56 -12.07
C GLU A 340 -35.44 -54.99 -10.96
N GLU A 341 -35.83 -55.97 -10.16
CA GLU A 341 -34.94 -56.52 -9.12
C GLU A 341 -33.70 -57.20 -9.70
N ILE A 342 -33.85 -57.94 -10.78
CA ILE A 342 -32.74 -58.58 -11.48
C ILE A 342 -31.79 -57.52 -12.12
N ARG A 343 -32.36 -56.50 -12.72
CA ARG A 343 -31.55 -55.40 -13.31
C ARG A 343 -30.77 -54.61 -12.26
N ARG A 344 -31.39 -54.36 -11.11
CA ARG A 344 -30.79 -53.63 -9.99
C ARG A 344 -29.61 -54.40 -9.37
N LEU A 345 -29.74 -55.68 -9.23
CA LEU A 345 -28.64 -56.54 -8.77
C LEU A 345 -27.49 -56.60 -9.77
N GLN A 346 -27.80 -56.66 -11.05
CA GLN A 346 -26.77 -56.64 -12.10
C GLN A 346 -25.98 -55.33 -12.17
N THR A 347 -26.66 -54.17 -11.99
CA THR A 347 -26.01 -52.87 -11.99
C THR A 347 -25.18 -52.63 -10.72
N LEU A 348 -25.63 -53.11 -9.57
CA LEU A 348 -24.86 -53.04 -8.33
C LEU A 348 -23.57 -53.87 -8.38
N VAL A 349 -23.63 -55.07 -8.96
CA VAL A 349 -22.47 -55.93 -9.13
C VAL A 349 -21.47 -55.34 -10.14
N ALA A 350 -21.96 -54.81 -11.26
CA ALA A 350 -21.08 -54.16 -12.26
C ALA A 350 -20.48 -52.86 -11.75
N GLY A 351 -21.18 -52.05 -10.94
CA GLY A 351 -20.69 -50.84 -10.31
C GLY A 351 -19.62 -51.10 -9.25
N ALA A 352 -19.80 -52.16 -8.44
CA ALA A 352 -18.86 -52.52 -7.40
C ALA A 352 -17.55 -53.09 -7.97
N SER A 353 -17.61 -53.90 -9.03
CA SER A 353 -16.42 -54.47 -9.67
C SER A 353 -15.57 -53.38 -10.36
N GLY A 354 -16.19 -52.44 -11.09
CA GLY A 354 -15.48 -51.34 -11.75
C GLY A 354 -14.87 -50.32 -10.79
N PHE A 355 -15.42 -50.20 -9.59
CA PHE A 355 -14.84 -49.33 -8.55
C PHE A 355 -13.65 -50.00 -7.85
N MET A 356 -13.63 -51.31 -7.73
CA MET A 356 -12.50 -52.07 -7.12
C MET A 356 -11.29 -52.17 -8.02
N GLU A 357 -11.46 -52.23 -9.34
CA GLU A 357 -10.35 -52.29 -10.31
C GLU A 357 -9.62 -50.96 -10.54
N ARG A 358 -10.30 -49.83 -10.24
CA ARG A 358 -9.77 -48.49 -10.52
C ARG A 358 -9.20 -47.76 -9.31
N ARG A 359 -9.03 -48.40 -8.16
CA ARG A 359 -8.39 -47.75 -7.02
C ARG A 359 -6.90 -47.56 -7.31
N PRO A 360 -6.44 -46.30 -7.58
CA PRO A 360 -5.02 -46.04 -7.59
C PRO A 360 -4.47 -46.41 -6.22
N ARG A 361 -3.30 -47.04 -6.18
CA ARG A 361 -2.60 -47.38 -4.91
C ARG A 361 -2.05 -46.12 -4.22
N PHE A 362 -2.92 -45.15 -4.07
CA PHE A 362 -2.62 -43.80 -3.64
C PHE A 362 -1.98 -43.74 -2.25
N TYR A 363 -2.52 -44.48 -1.30
CA TYR A 363 -1.93 -44.57 0.04
C TYR A 363 -0.54 -45.20 0.05
N SER A 364 -0.31 -46.18 -0.78
CA SER A 364 0.99 -46.81 -0.92
C SER A 364 2.03 -45.86 -1.52
N PHE A 365 1.60 -45.05 -2.51
CA PHE A 365 2.43 -43.97 -3.09
C PHE A 365 2.77 -42.91 -2.05
N LEU A 366 1.79 -42.38 -1.32
CA LEU A 366 2.04 -41.35 -0.29
C LEU A 366 2.95 -41.86 0.82
N ASN A 367 2.78 -43.10 1.25
CA ASN A 367 3.61 -43.69 2.29
C ASN A 367 5.06 -43.90 1.80
N ASP A 368 5.26 -44.33 0.56
CA ASP A 368 6.61 -44.51 -0.04
C ASP A 368 7.31 -43.11 -0.16
N ILE A 369 6.58 -42.08 -0.62
CA ILE A 369 7.13 -40.74 -0.73
C ILE A 369 7.47 -40.16 0.65
N ALA A 370 6.60 -40.30 1.65
CA ALA A 370 6.84 -39.82 3.00
C ALA A 370 8.13 -40.36 3.63
N GLN A 371 8.54 -41.60 3.24
CA GLN A 371 9.77 -42.22 3.72
C GLN A 371 11.03 -41.76 2.97
N ARG A 372 10.89 -41.25 1.74
CA ARG A 372 12.02 -40.92 0.85
C ARG A 372 12.38 -39.48 0.76
N VAL A 373 11.41 -38.56 1.00
CA VAL A 373 11.66 -37.15 0.94
C VAL A 373 12.46 -36.65 2.16
N PRO A 374 13.26 -35.59 2.00
CA PRO A 374 14.01 -35.00 3.11
C PRO A 374 13.10 -34.66 4.28
N SER A 375 13.58 -34.84 5.51
CA SER A 375 12.87 -34.39 6.72
C SER A 375 12.59 -32.91 6.67
N GLY A 376 11.37 -32.50 7.02
CA GLY A 376 10.90 -31.10 6.88
C GLY A 376 10.29 -30.78 5.51
N THR A 377 10.06 -31.77 4.66
CA THR A 377 9.28 -31.61 3.43
C THR A 377 7.80 -31.82 3.70
N TRP A 378 6.94 -30.93 3.19
CA TRP A 378 5.49 -31.10 3.24
C TRP A 378 4.82 -30.72 1.92
N LEU A 379 3.65 -31.29 1.68
CA LEU A 379 2.81 -30.97 0.54
C LEU A 379 1.89 -29.82 0.93
N SER A 380 1.99 -28.70 0.22
CA SER A 380 1.14 -27.52 0.45
C SER A 380 -0.14 -27.55 -0.38
N GLN A 381 -0.10 -28.21 -1.52
CA GLN A 381 -1.27 -28.38 -2.38
C GLN A 381 -1.19 -29.71 -3.11
N PHE A 382 -2.35 -30.34 -3.27
CA PHE A 382 -2.50 -31.59 -3.97
C PHE A 382 -3.73 -31.54 -4.86
N ASN A 383 -3.55 -31.75 -6.16
CA ASN A 383 -4.64 -31.73 -7.14
C ASN A 383 -4.51 -32.92 -8.10
N TYR A 384 -5.62 -33.56 -8.42
CA TYR A 384 -5.68 -34.66 -9.37
C TYR A 384 -6.48 -34.25 -10.59
N GLN A 385 -5.86 -34.20 -11.75
CA GLN A 385 -6.49 -33.86 -13.01
C GLN A 385 -6.00 -34.82 -14.11
N GLU A 386 -6.94 -35.40 -14.85
CA GLU A 386 -6.66 -36.15 -16.09
C GLU A 386 -5.57 -37.25 -15.96
N LYS A 387 -5.59 -38.03 -14.90
CA LYS A 387 -4.59 -39.09 -14.55
C LYS A 387 -3.24 -38.56 -14.04
N GLN A 388 -3.06 -37.23 -13.93
CA GLN A 388 -1.87 -36.63 -13.37
C GLN A 388 -2.15 -36.03 -12.00
N PHE A 389 -1.22 -36.24 -11.08
CA PHE A 389 -1.20 -35.55 -9.80
C PHE A 389 -0.31 -34.32 -9.90
N VAL A 390 -0.87 -33.16 -9.61
CA VAL A 390 -0.09 -31.95 -9.46
C VAL A 390 0.08 -31.67 -7.97
N VAL A 391 1.31 -31.77 -7.49
CA VAL A 391 1.65 -31.54 -6.09
C VAL A 391 2.55 -30.31 -5.97
N GLN A 392 2.28 -29.47 -5.01
CA GLN A 392 3.16 -28.38 -4.64
C GLN A 392 3.86 -28.76 -3.32
N CYS A 393 5.17 -28.76 -3.36
CA CYS A 393 6.02 -29.16 -2.26
C CYS A 393 6.78 -27.97 -1.69
N VAL A 394 6.97 -27.98 -0.38
CA VAL A 394 7.86 -27.08 0.34
C VAL A 394 8.89 -27.95 1.06
N THR A 395 10.16 -27.70 0.84
CA THR A 395 11.26 -28.57 1.27
C THR A 395 12.53 -27.76 1.57
N PRO A 396 13.40 -28.22 2.44
CA PRO A 396 14.71 -27.61 2.62
C PRO A 396 15.68 -27.84 1.43
N ASP A 397 15.42 -28.86 0.58
CA ASP A 397 16.28 -29.20 -0.57
C ASP A 397 15.40 -29.75 -1.70
N ALA A 398 15.11 -28.90 -2.67
CA ALA A 398 14.21 -29.24 -3.78
C ALA A 398 14.78 -30.33 -4.69
N LEU A 399 16.10 -30.36 -4.93
CA LEU A 399 16.71 -31.32 -5.80
C LEU A 399 16.58 -32.75 -5.23
N LYS A 400 16.86 -32.93 -3.95
CA LYS A 400 16.70 -34.23 -3.27
C LYS A 400 15.22 -34.64 -3.21
N ALA A 401 14.31 -33.71 -2.97
CA ALA A 401 12.89 -34.04 -2.97
C ALA A 401 12.41 -34.47 -4.36
N ILE A 402 12.77 -33.78 -5.44
CA ILE A 402 12.41 -34.14 -6.82
C ILE A 402 12.97 -35.50 -7.18
N GLU A 403 14.21 -35.80 -6.78
CA GLU A 403 14.84 -37.07 -7.03
C GLU A 403 14.14 -38.22 -6.26
N ALA A 404 13.69 -37.98 -5.03
CA ALA A 404 12.92 -38.93 -4.25
C ALA A 404 11.58 -39.28 -4.93
N PHE A 405 10.88 -38.29 -5.50
CA PHE A 405 9.67 -38.54 -6.28
C PHE A 405 9.95 -39.36 -7.54
N ARG A 406 11.01 -39.06 -8.28
CA ARG A 406 11.40 -39.82 -9.52
C ARG A 406 11.82 -41.27 -9.25
N LYS A 407 12.42 -41.52 -8.10
CA LYS A 407 12.87 -42.86 -7.69
C LYS A 407 11.76 -43.73 -7.08
N SER A 408 10.57 -43.21 -6.88
CA SER A 408 9.45 -43.99 -6.34
C SER A 408 8.99 -45.04 -7.36
N PRO A 409 8.81 -46.31 -6.94
CA PRO A 409 8.37 -47.36 -7.83
C PRO A 409 6.94 -47.19 -8.35
N PHE A 410 6.17 -46.33 -7.72
CA PHE A 410 4.78 -46.01 -8.07
C PHE A 410 4.66 -44.88 -9.13
N VAL A 411 5.75 -44.18 -9.42
CA VAL A 411 5.78 -43.04 -10.36
C VAL A 411 6.27 -43.52 -11.72
N GLU A 412 5.53 -43.22 -12.76
CA GLU A 412 5.93 -43.42 -14.14
C GLU A 412 6.72 -42.22 -14.65
N SER A 413 6.21 -41.01 -14.43
CA SER A 413 6.88 -39.79 -14.78
C SER A 413 6.69 -38.71 -13.71
N ALA A 414 7.72 -37.88 -13.49
CA ALA A 414 7.65 -36.72 -12.60
C ALA A 414 8.34 -35.51 -13.26
N GLN A 415 7.58 -34.50 -13.60
CA GLN A 415 8.05 -33.30 -14.26
C GLN A 415 7.83 -32.08 -13.38
N VAL A 416 8.85 -31.23 -13.28
CA VAL A 416 8.74 -29.95 -12.54
C VAL A 416 7.93 -28.96 -13.37
N ARG A 417 6.87 -28.42 -12.80
CA ARG A 417 6.09 -27.33 -13.38
C ARG A 417 6.53 -25.99 -12.80
N GLY A 418 7.11 -25.13 -13.64
CA GLY A 418 7.58 -23.81 -13.22
C GLY A 418 8.99 -23.79 -12.64
N SER A 419 9.34 -22.71 -11.96
CA SER A 419 10.65 -22.54 -11.33
C SER A 419 10.63 -22.92 -9.86
N VAL A 420 11.75 -23.42 -9.36
CA VAL A 420 11.97 -23.58 -7.91
C VAL A 420 12.17 -22.19 -7.30
N THR A 421 11.35 -21.85 -6.32
CA THR A 421 11.39 -20.53 -5.66
C THR A 421 11.87 -20.72 -4.22
N ARG A 422 12.90 -19.99 -3.84
CA ARG A 422 13.41 -19.98 -2.47
C ARG A 422 12.64 -18.96 -1.63
N ARG A 423 12.13 -19.41 -0.50
CA ARG A 423 11.43 -18.59 0.47
C ARG A 423 12.40 -17.92 1.44
N SER A 424 11.95 -16.88 2.10
CA SER A 424 12.73 -16.15 3.11
C SER A 424 13.08 -16.97 4.36
N ASP A 425 12.33 -18.05 4.61
CA ASP A 425 12.53 -19.00 5.71
C ASP A 425 13.57 -20.10 5.40
N GLY A 426 14.22 -20.00 4.24
CA GLY A 426 15.25 -20.94 3.80
C GLY A 426 14.73 -22.19 3.08
N TYR A 427 13.42 -22.38 3.02
CA TYR A 427 12.78 -23.46 2.29
C TYR A 427 12.61 -23.15 0.81
N GLU A 428 12.53 -24.17 0.00
CA GLU A 428 12.31 -24.10 -1.44
C GLU A 428 10.93 -24.65 -1.79
N THR A 429 10.21 -23.95 -2.66
CA THR A 429 8.88 -24.33 -3.14
C THR A 429 8.95 -24.67 -4.62
N PHE A 430 8.36 -25.78 -4.99
CA PHE A 430 8.24 -26.20 -6.39
C PHE A 430 6.97 -27.00 -6.61
N ALA A 431 6.53 -27.05 -7.86
CA ALA A 431 5.39 -27.87 -8.26
C ALA A 431 5.85 -29.05 -9.14
N LEU A 432 5.29 -30.23 -8.91
CA LEU A 432 5.52 -31.43 -9.69
C LEU A 432 4.22 -31.93 -10.28
N ALA A 433 4.26 -32.27 -11.57
CA ALA A 433 3.25 -33.11 -12.21
C ALA A 433 3.76 -34.57 -12.21
N ILE A 434 2.97 -35.47 -11.63
CA ILE A 434 3.34 -36.87 -11.38
C ILE A 434 2.31 -37.74 -12.07
N GLU A 435 2.79 -38.68 -12.87
CA GLU A 435 2.01 -39.79 -13.41
C GLU A 435 2.31 -41.06 -12.61
N LEU A 436 1.26 -41.74 -12.14
CA LEU A 436 1.40 -43.01 -11.45
C LEU A 436 1.29 -44.17 -12.45
N LYS A 437 2.07 -45.21 -12.18
CA LYS A 437 2.02 -46.48 -12.93
C LYS A 437 0.71 -47.24 -12.73
#